data_e7dc19882f2466908c0c87846cb9005d
#
_entry.id   e7dc19882f2466908c0c87846cb9005d
#
_cell.length_a   1.000
_cell.length_b   1.000
_cell.length_c   1.000
_cell.angle_alpha   90.00
_cell.angle_beta   90.00
_cell.angle_gamma   90.00
#
_symmetry.space_group_name_H-M   'P 1'
#
loop_
_entity.id
_entity.type
_entity.pdbx_description
1 polymer ?
#
loop_
_entity_poly.entity_id
_entity_poly.type
_entity_poly.pdbx_seq_one_letter_code
_entity_poly.pdbx_strand_id
1 'polypeptide(L)'
;MTAKLVLITGASSGIGEALAKRYGRTGAHVLLLARNAARLAAVADAVRESGGTATAFPIDLADAKAIEETSATIAREIGIPDVLVNNAGAGRWLPLLKTTAKEALSMIEVPYLAAFNLTRAFLPYMLARHSGAIACVTSPASYLVWPNANAYIAARHALKGFTEALRSEVRGTGITVTLVVLGTVETPYWEHNPGSRENLPKTNPALVPTLTPEQAAEAIFAGVEARKRTVVKPAIFRVLFLLNALAPRLVANQLRRAAPKSTPPNRT
;
A
#
# COMPACT_ATOMS: atom_id res chain seq x y z
N MET A 1 -21.74 15.91 -13.88
CA MET A 1 -20.36 15.32 -13.85
C MET A 1 -20.52 13.84 -13.54
N THR A 2 -19.90 12.95 -14.28
CA THR A 2 -19.87 11.52 -13.95
C THR A 2 -19.12 11.30 -12.64
N ALA A 3 -19.61 10.39 -11.79
CA ALA A 3 -18.95 10.04 -10.55
C ALA A 3 -17.54 9.50 -10.83
N LYS A 4 -16.55 9.91 -10.01
CA LYS A 4 -15.17 9.42 -10.13
C LYS A 4 -15.13 7.92 -9.85
N LEU A 5 -14.48 7.14 -10.71
CA LEU A 5 -14.29 5.70 -10.52
C LEU A 5 -12.95 5.43 -9.83
N VAL A 6 -13.00 4.79 -8.66
CA VAL A 6 -11.83 4.57 -7.81
C VAL A 6 -11.66 3.10 -7.49
N LEU A 7 -10.54 2.49 -7.87
CA LEU A 7 -10.21 1.12 -7.55
C LEU A 7 -9.25 1.06 -6.36
N ILE A 8 -9.60 0.30 -5.32
CA ILE A 8 -8.80 0.16 -4.10
C ILE A 8 -8.53 -1.32 -3.82
N THR A 9 -7.25 -1.67 -3.74
CA THR A 9 -6.84 -3.02 -3.31
C THR A 9 -6.68 -3.11 -1.80
N GLY A 10 -6.92 -4.30 -1.23
CA GLY A 10 -6.92 -4.50 0.22
C GLY A 10 -8.05 -3.72 0.91
N ALA A 11 -9.19 -3.59 0.23
CA ALA A 11 -10.31 -2.75 0.65
C ALA A 11 -11.16 -3.34 1.78
N SER A 12 -10.94 -4.60 2.19
CA SER A 12 -11.79 -5.31 3.15
C SER A 12 -11.54 -4.92 4.62
N SER A 13 -10.54 -4.11 4.92
CA SER A 13 -10.22 -3.67 6.30
C SER A 13 -9.21 -2.53 6.34
N GLY A 14 -9.09 -1.91 7.51
CA GLY A 14 -8.04 -0.96 7.83
C GLY A 14 -7.96 0.23 6.89
N ILE A 15 -6.78 0.50 6.35
CA ILE A 15 -6.54 1.68 5.48
C ILE A 15 -7.44 1.63 4.24
N GLY A 16 -7.55 0.46 3.58
CA GLY A 16 -8.35 0.32 2.36
C GLY A 16 -9.84 0.56 2.59
N GLU A 17 -10.39 0.05 3.66
CA GLU A 17 -11.79 0.30 4.09
C GLU A 17 -12.02 1.79 4.40
N ALA A 18 -11.15 2.39 5.22
CA ALA A 18 -11.27 3.80 5.58
C ALA A 18 -11.16 4.70 4.33
N LEU A 19 -10.28 4.36 3.38
CA LEU A 19 -10.13 5.08 2.13
C LEU A 19 -11.36 4.93 1.21
N ALA A 20 -11.95 3.73 1.16
CA ALA A 20 -13.18 3.48 0.42
C ALA A 20 -14.33 4.38 0.92
N LYS A 21 -14.54 4.42 2.23
CA LYS A 21 -15.52 5.34 2.86
C LYS A 21 -15.20 6.82 2.59
N ARG A 22 -13.90 7.17 2.61
CA ARG A 22 -13.47 8.55 2.33
C ARG A 22 -13.80 8.98 0.90
N TYR A 23 -13.59 8.10 -0.09
CA TYR A 23 -14.02 8.36 -1.47
C TYR A 23 -15.54 8.34 -1.60
N GLY A 24 -16.25 7.44 -0.91
CA GLY A 24 -17.71 7.40 -0.86
C GLY A 24 -18.32 8.77 -0.50
N ARG A 25 -17.78 9.48 0.47
CA ARG A 25 -18.23 10.83 0.86
C ARG A 25 -18.11 11.88 -0.25
N THR A 26 -17.39 11.60 -1.32
CA THR A 26 -17.32 12.49 -2.50
C THR A 26 -18.30 12.10 -3.61
N GLY A 27 -19.17 11.12 -3.37
CA GLY A 27 -20.05 10.55 -4.39
C GLY A 27 -19.35 9.63 -5.40
N ALA A 28 -18.13 9.17 -5.09
CA ALA A 28 -17.39 8.30 -5.99
C ALA A 28 -18.01 6.90 -6.11
N HIS A 29 -17.78 6.24 -7.24
CA HIS A 29 -17.99 4.80 -7.39
C HIS A 29 -16.68 4.08 -7.02
N VAL A 30 -16.71 3.25 -5.99
CA VAL A 30 -15.53 2.58 -5.45
C VAL A 30 -15.53 1.09 -5.80
N LEU A 31 -14.49 0.63 -6.50
CA LEU A 31 -14.25 -0.77 -6.81
C LEU A 31 -13.36 -1.35 -5.70
N LEU A 32 -13.90 -2.32 -4.96
CA LEU A 32 -13.30 -2.88 -3.76
C LEU A 32 -12.69 -4.25 -4.06
N LEU A 33 -11.37 -4.37 -4.03
CA LEU A 33 -10.66 -5.63 -4.30
C LEU A 33 -10.02 -6.20 -3.05
N ALA A 34 -10.39 -7.42 -2.64
CA ALA A 34 -9.77 -8.22 -1.59
C ALA A 34 -10.33 -9.65 -1.60
N ARG A 35 -9.79 -10.54 -0.77
CA ARG A 35 -10.20 -11.96 -0.75
C ARG A 35 -11.54 -12.21 -0.05
N ASN A 36 -11.84 -11.48 1.01
CA ASN A 36 -12.98 -11.76 1.88
C ASN A 36 -14.25 -11.10 1.35
N ALA A 37 -15.12 -11.88 0.71
CA ALA A 37 -16.37 -11.40 0.11
C ALA A 37 -17.32 -10.76 1.14
N ALA A 38 -17.49 -11.35 2.32
CA ALA A 38 -18.40 -10.84 3.35
C ALA A 38 -17.93 -9.47 3.89
N ARG A 39 -16.62 -9.32 4.15
CA ARG A 39 -16.07 -8.03 4.55
C ARG A 39 -16.17 -6.98 3.44
N LEU A 40 -15.95 -7.37 2.18
CA LEU A 40 -16.12 -6.45 1.05
C LEU A 40 -17.57 -5.97 0.91
N ALA A 41 -18.55 -6.86 1.13
CA ALA A 41 -19.96 -6.48 1.13
C ALA A 41 -20.27 -5.46 2.22
N ALA A 42 -19.82 -5.69 3.44
CA ALA A 42 -19.98 -4.73 4.55
C ALA A 42 -19.32 -3.37 4.25
N VAL A 43 -18.14 -3.37 3.63
CA VAL A 43 -17.49 -2.11 3.22
C VAL A 43 -18.26 -1.43 2.10
N ALA A 44 -18.82 -2.20 1.15
CA ALA A 44 -19.65 -1.64 0.07
C ALA A 44 -20.90 -0.94 0.64
N ASP A 45 -21.55 -1.53 1.64
CA ASP A 45 -22.69 -0.91 2.33
C ASP A 45 -22.26 0.37 3.04
N ALA A 46 -21.15 0.36 3.75
CA ALA A 46 -20.63 1.56 4.42
C ALA A 46 -20.22 2.68 3.43
N VAL A 47 -19.77 2.34 2.22
CA VAL A 47 -19.52 3.32 1.15
C VAL A 47 -20.85 3.94 0.67
N ARG A 48 -21.92 3.13 0.50
CA ARG A 48 -23.24 3.62 0.11
C ARG A 48 -23.84 4.53 1.19
N GLU A 49 -23.74 4.16 2.45
CA GLU A 49 -24.16 5.00 3.59
C GLU A 49 -23.38 6.33 3.64
N SER A 50 -22.14 6.33 3.14
CA SER A 50 -21.32 7.55 3.04
C SER A 50 -21.69 8.46 1.86
N GLY A 51 -22.63 8.05 0.98
CA GLY A 51 -23.10 8.84 -0.17
C GLY A 51 -22.46 8.45 -1.52
N GLY A 52 -21.63 7.42 -1.56
CA GLY A 52 -21.06 6.88 -2.79
C GLY A 52 -21.78 5.64 -3.31
N THR A 53 -21.18 4.99 -4.30
CA THR A 53 -21.56 3.66 -4.77
C THR A 53 -20.35 2.72 -4.70
N ALA A 54 -20.57 1.41 -4.61
CA ALA A 54 -19.47 0.46 -4.55
C ALA A 54 -19.82 -0.86 -5.24
N THR A 55 -18.80 -1.45 -5.89
CA THR A 55 -18.82 -2.81 -6.43
C THR A 55 -17.67 -3.61 -5.81
N ALA A 56 -17.99 -4.78 -5.28
CA ALA A 56 -17.03 -5.67 -4.64
C ALA A 56 -16.54 -6.74 -5.61
N PHE A 57 -15.23 -6.95 -5.65
CA PHE A 57 -14.55 -8.01 -6.40
C PHE A 57 -13.75 -8.89 -5.44
N PRO A 58 -14.33 -10.03 -5.00
CA PRO A 58 -13.59 -11.01 -4.21
C PRO A 58 -12.50 -11.67 -5.07
N ILE A 59 -11.24 -11.35 -4.81
CA ILE A 59 -10.08 -11.80 -5.61
C ILE A 59 -8.87 -12.04 -4.73
N ASP A 60 -8.08 -13.07 -5.03
CA ASP A 60 -6.72 -13.19 -4.52
C ASP A 60 -5.75 -12.40 -5.40
N LEU A 61 -5.16 -11.38 -4.82
CA LEU A 61 -4.21 -10.50 -5.51
C LEU A 61 -2.82 -11.14 -5.74
N ALA A 62 -2.57 -12.34 -5.22
CA ALA A 62 -1.41 -13.14 -5.58
C ALA A 62 -1.60 -13.89 -6.92
N ASP A 63 -2.84 -14.05 -7.37
CA ASP A 63 -3.19 -14.69 -8.64
C ASP A 63 -3.19 -13.67 -9.80
N ALA A 64 -2.14 -13.72 -10.61
CA ALA A 64 -2.01 -12.82 -11.76
C ALA A 64 -3.10 -13.01 -12.81
N LYS A 65 -3.58 -14.26 -13.00
CA LYS A 65 -4.66 -14.57 -13.95
C LYS A 65 -5.99 -14.00 -13.47
N ALA A 66 -6.30 -14.17 -12.18
CA ALA A 66 -7.49 -13.58 -11.59
C ALA A 66 -7.48 -12.03 -11.67
N ILE A 67 -6.32 -11.40 -11.51
CA ILE A 67 -6.17 -9.95 -11.72
C ILE A 67 -6.48 -9.57 -13.17
N GLU A 68 -5.95 -10.30 -14.15
CA GLU A 68 -6.19 -10.02 -15.58
C GLU A 68 -7.66 -10.14 -15.93
N GLU A 69 -8.32 -11.24 -15.55
CA GLU A 69 -9.73 -11.51 -15.80
C GLU A 69 -10.65 -10.46 -15.12
N THR A 70 -10.36 -10.14 -13.85
CA THR A 70 -11.12 -9.12 -13.10
C THR A 70 -10.94 -7.74 -13.71
N SER A 71 -9.72 -7.38 -14.10
CA SER A 71 -9.43 -6.08 -14.73
C SER A 71 -10.14 -5.96 -16.10
N ALA A 72 -10.16 -7.02 -16.90
CA ALA A 72 -10.89 -7.04 -18.17
C ALA A 72 -12.41 -6.89 -17.97
N THR A 73 -12.96 -7.56 -16.96
CA THR A 73 -14.37 -7.44 -16.58
C THR A 73 -14.72 -6.02 -16.15
N ILE A 74 -13.90 -5.42 -15.26
CA ILE A 74 -14.07 -4.03 -14.82
C ILE A 74 -14.05 -3.08 -16.02
N ALA A 75 -13.05 -3.22 -16.90
CA ALA A 75 -12.90 -2.33 -18.06
C ALA A 75 -14.09 -2.42 -19.02
N ARG A 76 -14.63 -3.62 -19.22
CA ARG A 76 -15.76 -3.86 -20.12
C ARG A 76 -17.11 -3.44 -19.54
N GLU A 77 -17.36 -3.71 -18.26
CA GLU A 77 -18.71 -3.61 -17.67
C GLU A 77 -18.92 -2.33 -16.85
N ILE A 78 -17.86 -1.77 -16.31
CA ILE A 78 -17.94 -0.60 -15.41
C ILE A 78 -17.20 0.61 -15.99
N GLY A 79 -16.00 0.37 -16.51
CA GLY A 79 -15.16 1.42 -17.09
C GLY A 79 -13.74 1.41 -16.52
N ILE A 80 -12.98 2.43 -16.90
CA ILE A 80 -11.58 2.56 -16.52
C ILE A 80 -11.46 3.44 -15.28
N PRO A 81 -10.82 2.95 -14.19
CA PRO A 81 -10.64 3.72 -12.97
C PRO A 81 -9.95 5.07 -13.23
N ASP A 82 -10.47 6.14 -12.65
CA ASP A 82 -9.81 7.45 -12.60
C ASP A 82 -8.65 7.43 -11.61
N VAL A 83 -8.82 6.64 -10.55
CA VAL A 83 -7.83 6.45 -9.50
C VAL A 83 -7.64 4.96 -9.24
N LEU A 84 -6.40 4.50 -9.34
CA LEU A 84 -5.97 3.16 -8.92
C LEU A 84 -5.13 3.27 -7.64
N VAL A 85 -5.60 2.70 -6.54
CA VAL A 85 -4.87 2.67 -5.27
C VAL A 85 -4.39 1.26 -4.95
N ASN A 86 -3.12 1.02 -5.20
CA ASN A 86 -2.40 -0.18 -4.81
C ASN A 86 -2.06 -0.10 -3.31
N ASN A 87 -3.01 -0.50 -2.47
CA ASN A 87 -2.90 -0.46 -1.01
C ASN A 87 -2.71 -1.85 -0.39
N ALA A 88 -3.10 -2.91 -1.07
CA ALA A 88 -2.94 -4.26 -0.56
C ALA A 88 -1.49 -4.54 -0.14
N GLY A 89 -1.33 -5.17 1.01
CA GLY A 89 -0.04 -5.53 1.56
C GLY A 89 -0.17 -6.68 2.53
N ALA A 90 0.82 -7.55 2.50
CA ALA A 90 0.96 -8.67 3.42
C ALA A 90 2.41 -8.77 3.87
N GLY A 91 2.66 -9.62 4.85
CA GLY A 91 4.00 -10.01 5.21
C GLY A 91 4.34 -9.84 6.67
N ARG A 92 4.86 -10.92 7.24
CA ARG A 92 5.37 -10.97 8.60
C ARG A 92 6.77 -10.37 8.68
N TRP A 93 7.06 -9.72 9.78
CA TRP A 93 8.40 -9.22 10.06
C TRP A 93 9.16 -10.28 10.85
N LEU A 94 10.09 -10.93 10.19
CA LEU A 94 10.85 -12.03 10.76
C LEU A 94 12.33 -11.91 10.43
N PRO A 95 13.22 -12.46 11.29
CA PRO A 95 14.61 -12.70 10.96
C PRO A 95 14.72 -13.59 9.71
N LEU A 96 15.80 -13.42 8.92
CA LEU A 96 16.01 -14.19 7.69
C LEU A 96 15.88 -15.71 7.92
N LEU A 97 16.50 -16.24 8.95
CA LEU A 97 16.48 -17.68 9.25
C LEU A 97 15.11 -18.22 9.71
N LYS A 98 14.17 -17.33 10.03
CA LYS A 98 12.78 -17.68 10.40
C LYS A 98 11.79 -17.39 9.28
N THR A 99 12.24 -16.84 8.15
CA THR A 99 11.42 -16.55 6.97
C THR A 99 11.55 -17.70 5.98
N THR A 100 10.44 -18.37 5.69
CA THR A 100 10.43 -19.41 4.65
C THR A 100 10.44 -18.81 3.26
N ALA A 101 10.89 -19.58 2.26
CA ALA A 101 10.85 -19.17 0.85
C ALA A 101 9.43 -18.81 0.39
N LYS A 102 8.40 -19.55 0.86
CA LYS A 102 6.99 -19.28 0.57
C LYS A 102 6.54 -17.93 1.14
N GLU A 103 6.93 -17.62 2.39
CA GLU A 103 6.62 -16.31 2.99
C GLU A 103 7.33 -15.18 2.24
N ALA A 104 8.60 -15.35 1.89
CA ALA A 104 9.34 -14.34 1.12
C ALA A 104 8.67 -14.07 -0.23
N LEU A 105 8.21 -15.11 -0.93
CA LEU A 105 7.49 -15.00 -2.19
C LEU A 105 6.16 -14.23 -2.01
N SER A 106 5.33 -14.62 -1.04
CA SER A 106 4.04 -13.97 -0.78
C SER A 106 4.18 -12.49 -0.42
N MET A 107 5.29 -12.10 0.20
CA MET A 107 5.59 -10.68 0.50
C MET A 107 5.92 -9.87 -0.76
N ILE A 108 6.38 -10.50 -1.83
CA ILE A 108 6.60 -9.86 -3.14
C ILE A 108 5.32 -9.86 -3.96
N GLU A 109 4.56 -10.96 -3.94
CA GLU A 109 3.34 -11.13 -4.73
C GLU A 109 2.31 -10.04 -4.45
N VAL A 110 1.94 -9.84 -3.19
CA VAL A 110 0.80 -8.97 -2.88
C VAL A 110 1.15 -7.48 -2.95
N PRO A 111 2.20 -6.94 -2.31
CA PRO A 111 2.46 -5.50 -2.36
C PRO A 111 3.06 -5.02 -3.69
N TYR A 112 3.82 -5.87 -4.40
CA TYR A 112 4.52 -5.45 -5.61
C TYR A 112 3.92 -6.03 -6.89
N LEU A 113 3.87 -7.37 -7.05
CA LEU A 113 3.39 -7.97 -8.29
C LEU A 113 1.92 -7.66 -8.57
N ALA A 114 1.06 -7.64 -7.54
CA ALA A 114 -0.32 -7.21 -7.70
C ALA A 114 -0.42 -5.75 -8.18
N ALA A 115 0.38 -4.84 -7.61
CA ALA A 115 0.42 -3.45 -8.06
C ALA A 115 0.92 -3.32 -9.50
N PHE A 116 1.94 -4.09 -9.88
CA PHE A 116 2.44 -4.16 -11.24
C PHE A 116 1.36 -4.65 -12.21
N ASN A 117 0.71 -5.78 -11.92
CA ASN A 117 -0.29 -6.40 -12.79
C ASN A 117 -1.53 -5.52 -12.98
N LEU A 118 -2.08 -4.97 -11.89
CA LEU A 118 -3.22 -4.04 -11.97
C LEU A 118 -2.87 -2.76 -12.74
N THR A 119 -1.71 -2.20 -12.47
CA THR A 119 -1.23 -1.01 -13.20
C THR A 119 -1.08 -1.33 -14.68
N ARG A 120 -0.45 -2.45 -15.04
CA ARG A 120 -0.27 -2.90 -16.42
C ARG A 120 -1.63 -3.08 -17.14
N ALA A 121 -2.63 -3.59 -16.43
CA ALA A 121 -3.97 -3.81 -17.01
C ALA A 121 -4.70 -2.51 -17.36
N PHE A 122 -4.61 -1.47 -16.52
CA PHE A 122 -5.34 -0.21 -16.71
C PHE A 122 -4.54 0.90 -17.37
N LEU A 123 -3.21 0.85 -17.34
CA LEU A 123 -2.34 1.90 -17.86
C LEU A 123 -2.56 2.22 -19.34
N PRO A 124 -2.74 1.25 -20.28
CA PRO A 124 -2.99 1.56 -21.68
C PRO A 124 -4.21 2.45 -21.88
N TYR A 125 -5.29 2.19 -21.16
CA TYR A 125 -6.53 2.97 -21.23
C TYR A 125 -6.35 4.37 -20.62
N MET A 126 -5.62 4.48 -19.50
CA MET A 126 -5.31 5.78 -18.89
C MET A 126 -4.44 6.63 -19.85
N LEU A 127 -3.47 6.01 -20.52
CA LEU A 127 -2.63 6.67 -21.52
C LEU A 127 -3.46 7.17 -22.71
N ALA A 128 -4.38 6.34 -23.24
CA ALA A 128 -5.23 6.70 -24.36
C ALA A 128 -6.14 7.92 -24.07
N ARG A 129 -6.61 8.07 -22.80
CA ARG A 129 -7.42 9.23 -22.41
C ARG A 129 -6.62 10.38 -21.80
N HIS A 130 -5.29 10.26 -21.74
CA HIS A 130 -4.37 11.24 -21.14
C HIS A 130 -4.75 11.66 -19.71
N SER A 131 -5.33 10.76 -18.93
CA SER A 131 -5.83 11.04 -17.59
C SER A 131 -5.85 9.79 -16.71
N GLY A 132 -5.38 9.91 -15.48
CA GLY A 132 -5.40 8.86 -14.46
C GLY A 132 -4.50 9.22 -13.27
N ALA A 133 -4.82 8.61 -12.13
CA ALA A 133 -3.98 8.70 -10.93
C ALA A 133 -3.68 7.31 -10.40
N ILE A 134 -2.42 7.00 -10.15
CA ILE A 134 -1.98 5.73 -9.60
C ILE A 134 -1.28 6.02 -8.28
N ALA A 135 -1.73 5.41 -7.20
CA ALA A 135 -1.10 5.50 -5.89
C ALA A 135 -0.58 4.14 -5.44
N CYS A 136 0.66 4.09 -4.97
CA CYS A 136 1.25 2.89 -4.38
C CYS A 136 1.54 3.14 -2.90
N VAL A 137 0.88 2.37 -2.02
CA VAL A 137 0.99 2.51 -0.57
C VAL A 137 2.11 1.61 -0.06
N THR A 138 3.10 2.22 0.54
CA THR A 138 4.27 1.56 1.13
C THR A 138 4.51 2.02 2.57
N SER A 139 5.65 1.71 3.13
CA SER A 139 6.07 2.08 4.49
C SER A 139 7.46 2.72 4.49
N PRO A 140 7.93 3.30 5.62
CA PRO A 140 9.31 3.74 5.78
C PRO A 140 10.36 2.66 5.47
N ALA A 141 9.97 1.37 5.51
CA ALA A 141 10.79 0.24 5.09
C ALA A 141 11.23 0.29 3.61
N SER A 142 10.65 1.16 2.80
CA SER A 142 11.09 1.42 1.42
C SER A 142 12.26 2.40 1.32
N TYR A 143 12.72 2.96 2.44
CA TYR A 143 13.85 3.88 2.55
C TYR A 143 14.83 3.51 3.64
N LEU A 144 14.33 2.90 4.70
CA LEU A 144 15.10 2.57 5.91
C LEU A 144 15.19 1.07 6.08
N VAL A 145 16.31 0.59 6.62
CA VAL A 145 16.54 -0.84 6.86
C VAL A 145 16.82 -1.10 8.34
N TRP A 146 16.23 -2.17 8.86
CA TRP A 146 16.45 -2.64 10.24
C TRP A 146 16.40 -4.17 10.28
N PRO A 147 16.96 -4.83 11.30
CA PRO A 147 16.92 -6.29 11.41
C PRO A 147 15.49 -6.82 11.62
N ASN A 148 15.31 -8.11 11.40
CA ASN A 148 14.07 -8.86 11.63
C ASN A 148 12.89 -8.49 10.69
N ALA A 149 13.17 -7.95 9.49
CA ALA A 149 12.15 -7.63 8.50
C ALA A 149 12.66 -7.77 7.06
N ASN A 150 13.59 -8.69 6.78
CA ASN A 150 14.32 -8.75 5.51
C ASN A 150 13.40 -8.82 4.29
N ALA A 151 12.53 -9.82 4.21
CA ALA A 151 11.65 -10.03 3.07
C ALA A 151 10.63 -8.88 2.92
N TYR A 152 10.10 -8.38 4.05
CA TYR A 152 9.22 -7.22 4.06
C TYR A 152 9.92 -5.97 3.49
N ILE A 153 11.12 -5.66 3.97
CA ILE A 153 11.92 -4.51 3.50
C ILE A 153 12.19 -4.63 1.99
N ALA A 154 12.61 -5.81 1.53
CA ALA A 154 12.87 -6.06 0.11
C ALA A 154 11.61 -5.79 -0.75
N ALA A 155 10.45 -6.29 -0.34
CA ALA A 155 9.18 -6.07 -1.03
C ALA A 155 8.79 -4.58 -1.08
N ARG A 156 9.02 -3.83 0.01
CA ARG A 156 8.72 -2.39 0.04
C ARG A 156 9.68 -1.56 -0.81
N HIS A 157 10.94 -1.97 -0.93
CA HIS A 157 11.88 -1.38 -1.87
C HIS A 157 11.49 -1.68 -3.32
N ALA A 158 11.06 -2.90 -3.63
CA ALA A 158 10.57 -3.27 -4.96
C ALA A 158 9.38 -2.38 -5.37
N LEU A 159 8.37 -2.21 -4.51
CA LEU A 159 7.23 -1.36 -4.79
C LEU A 159 7.62 0.12 -4.98
N LYS A 160 8.58 0.62 -4.18
CA LYS A 160 9.11 1.97 -4.36
C LYS A 160 9.81 2.12 -5.71
N GLY A 161 10.72 1.20 -6.04
CA GLY A 161 11.45 1.20 -7.31
C GLY A 161 10.50 1.18 -8.51
N PHE A 162 9.50 0.29 -8.48
CA PHE A 162 8.43 0.25 -9.48
C PHE A 162 7.69 1.60 -9.61
N THR A 163 7.28 2.19 -8.48
CA THR A 163 6.55 3.47 -8.48
C THR A 163 7.39 4.60 -9.08
N GLU A 164 8.69 4.63 -8.82
CA GLU A 164 9.60 5.65 -9.34
C GLU A 164 9.88 5.46 -10.84
N ALA A 165 10.05 4.22 -11.29
CA ALA A 165 10.23 3.86 -12.70
C ALA A 165 8.96 4.21 -13.50
N LEU A 166 7.78 3.75 -13.04
CA LEU A 166 6.51 4.06 -13.68
C LEU A 166 6.29 5.57 -13.83
N ARG A 167 6.61 6.34 -12.78
CA ARG A 167 6.50 7.81 -12.82
C ARG A 167 7.39 8.43 -13.90
N SER A 168 8.55 7.85 -14.15
CA SER A 168 9.44 8.29 -15.23
C SER A 168 8.85 7.98 -16.61
N GLU A 169 8.29 6.80 -16.77
CA GLU A 169 7.68 6.34 -18.03
C GLU A 169 6.46 7.16 -18.43
N VAL A 170 5.59 7.52 -17.48
CA VAL A 170 4.36 8.27 -17.77
C VAL A 170 4.51 9.78 -17.69
N ARG A 171 5.75 10.28 -17.65
CA ARG A 171 6.01 11.73 -17.59
C ARG A 171 5.45 12.44 -18.82
N GLY A 172 4.64 13.49 -18.60
CA GLY A 172 4.05 14.28 -19.68
C GLY A 172 2.78 13.69 -20.30
N THR A 173 2.32 12.51 -19.85
CA THR A 173 1.12 11.84 -20.42
C THR A 173 -0.20 12.26 -19.78
N GLY A 174 -0.19 13.12 -18.76
CA GLY A 174 -1.39 13.47 -17.98
C GLY A 174 -1.67 12.53 -16.81
N ILE A 175 -0.95 11.40 -16.70
CA ILE A 175 -1.09 10.44 -15.61
C ILE A 175 -0.20 10.87 -14.43
N THR A 176 -0.75 10.76 -13.22
CA THR A 176 0.00 11.02 -12.00
C THR A 176 0.30 9.73 -11.24
N VAL A 177 1.51 9.64 -10.67
CA VAL A 177 1.94 8.48 -9.87
C VAL A 177 2.42 8.96 -8.51
N THR A 178 1.71 8.57 -7.47
CA THR A 178 1.96 8.96 -6.07
C THR A 178 2.55 7.79 -5.28
N LEU A 179 3.71 7.98 -4.68
CA LEU A 179 4.23 7.07 -3.66
C LEU A 179 3.71 7.52 -2.30
N VAL A 180 3.00 6.65 -1.60
CA VAL A 180 2.47 6.91 -0.26
C VAL A 180 3.25 6.12 0.76
N VAL A 181 3.95 6.80 1.65
CA VAL A 181 4.78 6.21 2.71
C VAL A 181 4.13 6.46 4.05
N LEU A 182 3.58 5.41 4.64
CA LEU A 182 2.90 5.48 5.94
C LEU A 182 3.71 4.75 7.00
N GLY A 183 3.89 5.39 8.15
CA GLY A 183 4.41 4.75 9.35
C GLY A 183 3.46 3.68 9.89
N THR A 184 3.55 3.39 11.18
CA THR A 184 2.65 2.44 11.82
C THR A 184 1.22 2.95 11.78
N VAL A 185 0.29 2.11 11.31
CA VAL A 185 -1.15 2.36 11.31
C VAL A 185 -1.82 1.27 12.14
N GLU A 186 -2.74 1.63 13.03
CA GLU A 186 -3.47 0.67 13.86
C GLU A 186 -4.57 0.01 13.03
N THR A 187 -4.32 -1.21 12.59
CA THR A 187 -5.19 -1.96 11.69
C THR A 187 -5.14 -3.45 12.01
N PRO A 188 -6.09 -4.26 11.54
CA PRO A 188 -6.05 -5.73 11.63
C PRO A 188 -4.83 -6.38 10.94
N TYR A 189 -3.99 -5.62 10.25
CA TYR A 189 -2.73 -6.11 9.68
C TYR A 189 -1.87 -6.83 10.72
N TRP A 190 -1.81 -6.29 11.94
CA TRP A 190 -0.98 -6.85 13.02
C TRP A 190 -1.48 -8.21 13.52
N GLU A 191 -2.80 -8.40 13.53
CA GLU A 191 -3.44 -9.70 13.88
C GLU A 191 -3.19 -10.75 12.78
N HIS A 192 -3.27 -10.33 11.53
CA HIS A 192 -3.03 -11.20 10.37
C HIS A 192 -1.55 -11.54 10.14
N ASN A 193 -0.62 -10.80 10.78
CA ASN A 193 0.82 -10.99 10.66
C ASN A 193 1.49 -11.11 12.05
N PRO A 194 1.18 -12.18 12.80
CA PRO A 194 1.67 -12.37 14.17
C PRO A 194 3.20 -12.36 14.23
N GLY A 195 3.76 -11.84 15.31
CA GLY A 195 5.20 -11.65 15.50
C GLY A 195 5.79 -10.42 14.82
N SER A 196 5.00 -9.71 14.00
CA SER A 196 5.51 -8.52 13.28
C SER A 196 5.64 -7.30 14.17
N ARG A 197 4.68 -7.11 15.08
CA ARG A 197 4.64 -5.94 15.98
C ARG A 197 5.83 -5.92 16.94
N GLU A 198 6.24 -7.09 17.39
CA GLU A 198 7.38 -7.29 18.30
C GLU A 198 8.71 -6.99 17.62
N ASN A 199 8.76 -7.04 16.29
CA ASN A 199 9.96 -6.76 15.50
C ASN A 199 10.04 -5.29 15.01
N LEU A 200 9.08 -4.44 15.41
CA LEU A 200 9.15 -2.99 15.17
C LEU A 200 10.33 -2.36 15.92
N PRO A 201 11.13 -1.49 15.29
CA PRO A 201 12.07 -0.65 16.01
C PRO A 201 11.35 0.20 17.05
N LYS A 202 11.88 0.26 18.24
CA LYS A 202 11.35 1.11 19.31
C LYS A 202 11.49 2.58 18.91
N THR A 203 10.38 3.29 18.91
CA THR A 203 10.32 4.71 18.57
C THR A 203 9.70 5.50 19.73
N ASN A 204 10.02 6.79 19.81
CA ASN A 204 9.31 7.69 20.72
C ASN A 204 7.94 8.03 20.09
N PRO A 205 6.81 7.68 20.74
CA PRO A 205 5.47 7.93 20.19
C PRO A 205 5.17 9.41 19.95
N ALA A 206 5.80 10.32 20.69
CA ALA A 206 5.65 11.75 20.48
C ALA A 206 6.28 12.23 19.16
N LEU A 207 7.35 11.55 18.68
CA LEU A 207 8.02 11.87 17.41
C LEU A 207 7.47 11.06 16.24
N VAL A 208 7.14 9.80 16.48
CA VAL A 208 6.63 8.86 15.49
C VAL A 208 5.29 8.30 15.97
N PRO A 209 4.21 9.10 15.91
CA PRO A 209 2.91 8.64 16.34
C PRO A 209 2.38 7.52 15.43
N THR A 210 1.63 6.60 16.03
CA THR A 210 0.82 5.63 15.30
C THR A 210 -0.39 6.35 14.69
N LEU A 211 -0.68 6.08 13.45
CA LEU A 211 -1.81 6.66 12.74
C LEU A 211 -3.06 5.79 12.93
N THR A 212 -4.24 6.42 12.87
CA THR A 212 -5.48 5.68 12.66
C THR A 212 -5.69 5.35 11.18
N PRO A 213 -6.54 4.37 10.82
CA PRO A 213 -6.91 4.11 9.44
C PRO A 213 -7.46 5.35 8.72
N GLU A 214 -8.25 6.17 9.41
CA GLU A 214 -8.86 7.39 8.87
C GLU A 214 -7.81 8.47 8.58
N GLN A 215 -6.82 8.65 9.46
CA GLN A 215 -5.70 9.57 9.23
C GLN A 215 -4.86 9.15 8.04
N ALA A 216 -4.63 7.84 7.90
CA ALA A 216 -3.93 7.28 6.75
C ALA A 216 -4.73 7.46 5.45
N ALA A 217 -6.03 7.17 5.47
CA ALA A 217 -6.94 7.33 4.34
C ALA A 217 -7.03 8.80 3.88
N GLU A 218 -7.16 9.75 4.82
CA GLU A 218 -7.18 11.17 4.50
C GLU A 218 -5.85 11.63 3.87
N ALA A 219 -4.71 11.13 4.36
CA ALA A 219 -3.41 11.46 3.79
C ALA A 219 -3.25 10.93 2.36
N ILE A 220 -3.75 9.71 2.08
CA ILE A 220 -3.77 9.12 0.73
C ILE A 220 -4.67 9.97 -0.17
N PHE A 221 -5.92 10.17 0.24
CA PHE A 221 -6.92 10.94 -0.50
C PHE A 221 -6.40 12.33 -0.87
N ALA A 222 -6.01 13.13 0.12
CA ALA A 222 -5.50 14.48 -0.10
C ALA A 222 -4.23 14.50 -0.97
N GLY A 223 -3.39 13.48 -0.86
CA GLY A 223 -2.19 13.35 -1.67
C GLY A 223 -2.48 13.05 -3.14
N VAL A 224 -3.41 12.13 -3.40
CA VAL A 224 -3.85 11.74 -4.75
C VAL A 224 -4.59 12.90 -5.42
N GLU A 225 -5.57 13.49 -4.74
CA GLU A 225 -6.34 14.60 -5.30
C GLU A 225 -5.46 15.83 -5.60
N ALA A 226 -4.47 16.10 -4.76
CA ALA A 226 -3.48 17.17 -4.99
C ALA A 226 -2.34 16.75 -5.95
N ARG A 227 -2.43 15.58 -6.59
CA ARG A 227 -1.41 15.04 -7.52
C ARG A 227 0.02 15.08 -6.97
N LYS A 228 0.16 14.81 -5.66
CA LYS A 228 1.48 14.85 -5.01
C LYS A 228 2.35 13.69 -5.47
N ARG A 229 3.62 13.99 -5.76
CA ARG A 229 4.62 12.96 -6.11
C ARG A 229 4.85 11.96 -4.97
N THR A 230 4.88 12.45 -3.73
CA THR A 230 5.13 11.62 -2.55
C THR A 230 4.35 12.16 -1.36
N VAL A 231 3.67 11.26 -0.67
CA VAL A 231 3.01 11.49 0.62
C VAL A 231 3.78 10.75 1.69
N VAL A 232 4.17 11.43 2.77
CA VAL A 232 4.89 10.81 3.90
C VAL A 232 4.19 11.19 5.19
N LYS A 233 3.77 10.20 5.95
CA LYS A 233 3.15 10.36 7.27
C LYS A 233 3.67 9.30 8.27
N PRO A 234 4.02 9.68 9.49
CA PRO A 234 4.24 11.05 9.99
C PRO A 234 5.37 11.80 9.26
N ALA A 235 5.32 13.13 9.31
CA ALA A 235 6.24 13.98 8.52
C ALA A 235 7.72 13.83 8.92
N ILE A 236 8.00 13.41 10.15
CA ILE A 236 9.36 13.16 10.66
C ILE A 236 10.15 12.18 9.77
N PHE A 237 9.50 11.25 9.11
CA PHE A 237 10.18 10.33 8.21
C PHE A 237 10.87 11.03 7.04
N ARG A 238 10.41 12.21 6.60
CA ARG A 238 11.12 12.99 5.57
C ARG A 238 12.52 13.38 6.03
N VAL A 239 12.64 13.79 7.29
CA VAL A 239 13.93 14.13 7.89
C VAL A 239 14.80 12.88 8.01
N LEU A 240 14.23 11.77 8.47
CA LEU A 240 14.96 10.50 8.58
C LEU A 240 15.43 9.97 7.21
N PHE A 241 14.65 10.14 6.15
CA PHE A 241 15.06 9.75 4.80
C PHE A 241 16.21 10.62 4.28
N LEU A 242 16.18 11.93 4.54
CA LEU A 242 17.28 12.82 4.20
C LEU A 242 18.55 12.45 4.98
N LEU A 243 18.43 12.21 6.29
CA LEU A 243 19.55 11.77 7.12
C LEU A 243 20.11 10.42 6.64
N ASN A 244 19.23 9.49 6.24
CA ASN A 244 19.66 8.20 5.70
C ASN A 244 20.40 8.35 4.37
N ALA A 245 20.01 9.31 3.52
CA ALA A 245 20.70 9.58 2.27
C ALA A 245 22.11 10.19 2.49
N LEU A 246 22.26 11.03 3.51
CA LEU A 246 23.53 11.73 3.81
C LEU A 246 24.47 10.91 4.69
N ALA A 247 23.93 10.14 5.64
CA ALA A 247 24.68 9.40 6.64
C ALA A 247 24.11 8.00 6.90
N PRO A 248 24.05 7.11 5.86
CA PRO A 248 23.34 5.84 5.95
C PRO A 248 23.84 4.92 7.07
N ARG A 249 25.15 4.91 7.33
CA ARG A 249 25.74 4.09 8.40
C ARG A 249 25.29 4.53 9.80
N LEU A 250 25.13 5.83 10.04
CA LEU A 250 24.66 6.35 11.32
C LEU A 250 23.20 5.98 11.54
N VAL A 251 22.35 6.18 10.55
CA VAL A 251 20.92 5.82 10.62
C VAL A 251 20.75 4.31 10.79
N ALA A 252 21.46 3.50 10.01
CA ALA A 252 21.40 2.03 10.14
C ALA A 252 21.84 1.56 11.55
N ASN A 253 22.88 2.15 12.13
CA ASN A 253 23.31 1.84 13.50
C ASN A 253 22.27 2.21 14.56
N GLN A 254 21.60 3.36 14.41
CA GLN A 254 20.51 3.79 15.27
C GLN A 254 19.32 2.84 15.18
N LEU A 255 18.86 2.52 13.96
CA LEU A 255 17.76 1.59 13.74
C LEU A 255 18.07 0.18 14.25
N ARG A 256 19.31 -0.29 14.08
CA ARG A 256 19.77 -1.57 14.64
C ARG A 256 19.72 -1.58 16.18
N ARG A 257 20.07 -0.48 16.84
CA ARG A 257 19.99 -0.37 18.31
C ARG A 257 18.56 -0.29 18.81
N ALA A 258 17.67 0.34 18.04
CA ALA A 258 16.24 0.46 18.34
C ALA A 258 15.44 -0.83 18.06
N ALA A 259 15.96 -1.69 17.18
CA ALA A 259 15.32 -2.96 16.86
C ALA A 259 15.47 -3.97 17.99
N PRO A 260 14.49 -4.86 18.21
CA PRO A 260 14.61 -5.97 19.14
C PRO A 260 15.80 -6.85 18.77
N LYS A 261 16.52 -7.33 19.80
CA LYS A 261 17.62 -8.28 19.59
C LYS A 261 17.05 -9.58 19.04
N SER A 262 17.54 -10.02 17.88
CA SER A 262 17.26 -11.36 17.38
C SER A 262 17.88 -12.37 18.33
N THR A 263 17.10 -13.29 18.88
CA THR A 263 17.65 -14.43 19.60
C THR A 263 18.47 -15.25 18.58
N PRO A 264 19.77 -15.47 18.80
CA PRO A 264 20.53 -16.33 17.88
C PRO A 264 19.88 -17.71 17.86
N PRO A 265 19.87 -18.41 16.71
CA PRO A 265 19.43 -19.81 16.69
C PRO A 265 20.29 -20.59 17.66
N ASN A 266 19.67 -21.45 18.49
CA ASN A 266 20.41 -22.41 19.29
C ASN A 266 21.37 -23.13 18.33
N ARG A 267 22.66 -23.08 18.60
CA ARG A 267 23.66 -23.92 17.93
C ARG A 267 23.37 -25.35 18.38
N THR A 268 22.59 -26.09 17.59
CA THR A 268 22.49 -27.54 17.66
C THR A 268 23.62 -28.12 16.83
#